data_e15d043502edbfcd83df973f57c989f2
#
_entry.id   e15d043502edbfcd83df973f57c989f2
#
_cell.length_a   1.000
_cell.length_b   1.000
_cell.length_c   1.000
_cell.angle_alpha   90.00
_cell.angle_beta   90.00
_cell.angle_gamma   90.00
#
_symmetry.space_group_name_H-M   'P 1'
#
loop_
_entity.id
_entity.type
_entity.pdbx_description
1 polymer ?
#
loop_
_entity_poly.entity_id
_entity_poly.type
_entity_poly.pdbx_seq_one_letter_code
_entity_poly.pdbx_strand_id
1 'polypeptide(L)'
;MYVQFIRLLVVFCLTITGSCLATEKDMVVEFSKAAAFSDVKISPDGKFLAVVINVEKKKALGIVNRAEFKIVNVIRFDDDYEVGQYLWVNDERLVIKMVKPDRWSKEPKYYGELFAVNWNGRKV
;
A
#
# COMPACT_ATOMS: atom_id res chain seq x y z
N MET A 1 41.94 34.22 -36.79
CA MET A 1 40.75 33.38 -37.11
C MET A 1 40.64 32.20 -36.13
N TYR A 2 41.68 31.41 -35.94
CA TYR A 2 41.63 30.27 -35.01
C TYR A 2 41.37 30.65 -33.54
N VAL A 3 41.96 31.71 -33.04
CA VAL A 3 41.80 32.19 -31.63
C VAL A 3 40.37 32.63 -31.32
N GLN A 4 39.66 33.18 -32.31
CA GLN A 4 38.25 33.57 -32.16
C GLN A 4 37.35 32.33 -32.09
N PHE A 5 37.61 31.31 -32.90
CA PHE A 5 36.87 30.05 -32.88
C PHE A 5 37.06 29.26 -31.56
N ILE A 6 38.25 29.22 -31.02
CA ILE A 6 38.56 28.56 -29.75
C ILE A 6 37.83 29.27 -28.58
N ARG A 7 37.79 30.62 -28.59
CA ARG A 7 37.03 31.39 -27.57
C ARG A 7 35.54 31.13 -27.65
N LEU A 8 34.97 31.02 -28.85
CA LEU A 8 33.55 30.71 -29.02
C LEU A 8 33.19 29.30 -28.57
N LEU A 9 34.07 28.32 -28.80
CA LEU A 9 33.89 26.94 -28.42
C LEU A 9 33.99 26.75 -26.89
N VAL A 10 34.90 27.48 -26.22
CA VAL A 10 35.03 27.47 -24.76
C VAL A 10 33.83 28.08 -24.05
N VAL A 11 33.23 29.15 -24.62
CA VAL A 11 32.03 29.77 -24.06
C VAL A 11 30.81 28.86 -24.23
N PHE A 12 30.73 28.11 -25.35
CA PHE A 12 29.62 27.17 -25.59
C PHE A 12 29.66 25.95 -24.68
N CYS A 13 30.85 25.45 -24.26
CA CYS A 13 30.99 24.34 -23.31
C CYS A 13 30.63 24.70 -21.87
N LEU A 14 30.68 25.99 -21.49
CA LEU A 14 30.36 26.42 -20.10
C LEU A 14 28.86 26.54 -19.82
N THR A 15 27.98 26.46 -20.81
CA THR A 15 26.53 26.64 -20.64
C THR A 15 25.74 25.33 -20.44
N ILE A 16 26.40 24.16 -20.43
CA ILE A 16 25.73 22.83 -20.31
C ILE A 16 25.85 22.23 -18.88
N THR A 17 26.15 23.02 -17.89
CA THR A 17 25.95 22.55 -16.50
C THR A 17 24.52 22.87 -16.06
N GLY A 18 23.57 22.22 -16.70
CA GLY A 18 22.22 22.10 -16.19
C GLY A 18 22.26 21.29 -14.90
N SER A 19 22.24 21.97 -13.78
CA SER A 19 22.13 21.36 -12.45
C SER A 19 20.82 20.59 -12.41
N CYS A 20 20.87 19.28 -12.58
CA CYS A 20 19.79 18.39 -12.20
C CYS A 20 19.72 18.40 -10.65
N LEU A 21 19.11 19.43 -10.10
CA LEU A 21 18.70 19.47 -8.70
C LEU A 21 17.46 18.57 -8.60
N ALA A 22 17.68 17.25 -8.69
CA ALA A 22 16.70 16.32 -8.14
C ALA A 22 16.61 16.65 -6.64
N THR A 23 15.48 17.22 -6.24
CA THR A 23 15.25 17.61 -4.86
C THR A 23 15.13 16.33 -4.04
N GLU A 24 16.22 15.94 -3.42
CA GLU A 24 16.36 14.74 -2.56
C GLU A 24 15.27 14.68 -1.47
N LYS A 25 14.75 15.84 -1.09
CA LYS A 25 13.67 16.01 -0.12
C LYS A 25 12.34 15.42 -0.58
N ASP A 26 12.01 15.48 -1.86
CA ASP A 26 10.73 14.98 -2.38
C ASP A 26 10.70 13.46 -2.45
N MET A 27 11.85 12.82 -2.74
CA MET A 27 11.96 11.36 -2.71
C MET A 27 11.79 10.79 -1.30
N VAL A 28 12.41 11.39 -0.30
CA VAL A 28 12.31 10.93 1.10
C VAL A 28 10.86 11.02 1.59
N VAL A 29 10.15 12.08 1.26
CA VAL A 29 8.72 12.25 1.61
C VAL A 29 7.86 11.20 0.91
N GLU A 30 8.12 10.90 -0.35
CA GLU A 30 7.36 9.90 -1.09
C GLU A 30 7.57 8.48 -0.55
N PHE A 31 8.83 8.10 -0.24
CA PHE A 31 9.14 6.82 0.38
C PHE A 31 8.67 6.69 1.82
N SER A 32 8.46 7.81 2.53
CA SER A 32 7.96 7.80 3.91
C SER A 32 6.43 7.73 4.00
N LYS A 33 5.71 7.89 2.89
CA LYS A 33 4.26 7.70 2.86
C LYS A 33 3.94 6.23 3.13
N ALA A 34 3.06 5.99 4.11
CA ALA A 34 2.53 4.64 4.33
C ALA A 34 1.90 4.14 3.04
N ALA A 35 2.25 2.93 2.63
CA ALA A 35 1.64 2.31 1.46
C ALA A 35 0.12 2.28 1.62
N ALA A 36 -0.60 2.74 0.59
CA ALA A 36 -2.06 2.73 0.60
C ALA A 36 -2.61 1.29 0.66
N PHE A 37 -1.81 0.34 0.15
CA PHE A 37 -2.14 -1.08 0.07
C PHE A 37 -0.97 -1.90 0.61
N SER A 38 -1.27 -2.94 1.37
CA SER A 38 -0.29 -3.91 1.85
C SER A 38 -0.92 -5.29 1.93
N ASP A 39 -0.08 -6.33 1.94
CA ASP A 39 -0.48 -7.73 2.07
C ASP A 39 -1.64 -8.12 1.14
N VAL A 40 -1.31 -8.35 -0.14
CA VAL A 40 -2.27 -8.74 -1.18
C VAL A 40 -2.30 -10.25 -1.31
N LYS A 41 -3.50 -10.86 -1.26
CA LYS A 41 -3.71 -12.30 -1.47
C LYS A 41 -4.84 -12.54 -2.46
N ILE A 42 -4.60 -13.42 -3.41
CA ILE A 42 -5.59 -13.83 -4.41
C ILE A 42 -6.47 -14.98 -3.86
N SER A 43 -7.77 -14.96 -4.20
CA SER A 43 -8.65 -16.09 -3.94
C SER A 43 -8.21 -17.35 -4.71
N PRO A 44 -8.47 -18.57 -4.21
CA PRO A 44 -8.05 -19.80 -4.90
C PRO A 44 -8.56 -19.91 -6.35
N ASP A 45 -9.76 -19.42 -6.64
CA ASP A 45 -10.34 -19.39 -8.01
C ASP A 45 -9.82 -18.20 -8.86
N GLY A 46 -9.00 -17.32 -8.28
CA GLY A 46 -8.40 -16.18 -8.95
C GLY A 46 -9.34 -15.01 -9.26
N LYS A 47 -10.58 -15.00 -8.77
CA LYS A 47 -11.55 -13.94 -9.09
C LYS A 47 -11.41 -12.70 -8.24
N PHE A 48 -10.95 -12.84 -7.00
CA PHE A 48 -10.85 -11.75 -6.04
C PHE A 48 -9.43 -11.58 -5.50
N LEU A 49 -9.09 -10.34 -5.18
CA LEU A 49 -7.92 -9.99 -4.40
C LEU A 49 -8.39 -9.46 -3.05
N ALA A 50 -7.81 -9.96 -1.98
CA ALA A 50 -7.95 -9.37 -0.67
C ALA A 50 -6.71 -8.53 -0.39
N VAL A 51 -6.90 -7.30 0.09
CA VAL A 51 -5.84 -6.29 0.22
C VAL A 51 -6.01 -5.56 1.54
N VAL A 52 -4.97 -5.46 2.35
CA VAL A 52 -5.02 -4.60 3.54
C VAL A 52 -4.91 -3.15 3.10
N ILE A 53 -5.89 -2.35 3.49
CA ILE A 53 -5.99 -0.91 3.21
C ILE A 53 -6.07 -0.13 4.53
N ASN A 54 -5.63 1.12 4.50
CA ASN A 54 -5.78 2.02 5.62
C ASN A 54 -7.03 2.89 5.43
N VAL A 55 -8.01 2.73 6.31
CA VAL A 55 -9.22 3.52 6.35
C VAL A 55 -9.26 4.26 7.69
N GLU A 56 -9.26 5.60 7.66
CA GLU A 56 -9.30 6.42 8.88
C GLU A 56 -8.23 6.06 9.92
N LYS A 57 -7.01 5.78 9.44
CA LYS A 57 -5.85 5.35 10.25
C LYS A 57 -5.96 3.95 10.86
N LYS A 58 -6.96 3.15 10.48
CA LYS A 58 -7.15 1.75 10.89
C LYS A 58 -6.97 0.82 9.69
N LYS A 59 -6.44 -0.36 9.96
CA LYS A 59 -6.30 -1.40 8.93
C LYS A 59 -7.63 -2.09 8.69
N ALA A 60 -8.09 -2.06 7.45
CA ALA A 60 -9.27 -2.75 6.95
C ALA A 60 -8.89 -3.72 5.83
N LEU A 61 -9.75 -4.65 5.47
CA LEU A 61 -9.55 -5.57 4.36
C LEU A 61 -10.44 -5.19 3.19
N GLY A 62 -9.85 -4.71 2.10
CA GLY A 62 -10.54 -4.45 0.85
C GLY A 62 -10.63 -5.73 0.01
N ILE A 63 -11.79 -6.01 -0.56
CA ILE A 63 -11.99 -7.07 -1.52
C ILE A 63 -12.14 -6.44 -2.90
N VAL A 64 -11.27 -6.82 -3.82
CA VAL A 64 -11.20 -6.28 -5.18
C VAL A 64 -11.61 -7.35 -6.17
N ASN A 65 -12.56 -7.05 -7.06
CA ASN A 65 -12.83 -7.89 -8.22
C ASN A 65 -11.64 -7.75 -9.19
N ARG A 66 -10.98 -8.87 -9.50
CA ARG A 66 -9.76 -8.86 -10.32
C ARG A 66 -10.01 -8.45 -11.77
N ALA A 67 -11.15 -8.86 -12.34
CA ALA A 67 -11.46 -8.57 -13.73
C ALA A 67 -11.74 -7.08 -13.98
N GLU A 68 -12.40 -6.42 -13.01
CA GLU A 68 -12.80 -5.02 -13.12
C GLU A 68 -11.85 -4.07 -12.39
N PHE A 69 -10.93 -4.59 -11.56
CA PHE A 69 -10.06 -3.82 -10.65
C PHE A 69 -10.83 -2.83 -9.75
N LYS A 70 -12.04 -3.24 -9.32
CA LYS A 70 -12.89 -2.44 -8.43
C LYS A 70 -13.01 -3.07 -7.07
N ILE A 71 -12.98 -2.24 -6.03
CA ILE A 71 -13.30 -2.65 -4.66
C ILE A 71 -14.80 -2.97 -4.63
N VAL A 72 -15.14 -4.22 -4.32
CA VAL A 72 -16.52 -4.71 -4.21
C VAL A 72 -16.99 -4.77 -2.77
N ASN A 73 -16.07 -4.84 -1.82
CA ASN A 73 -16.40 -4.83 -0.39
C ASN A 73 -15.21 -4.33 0.45
N VAL A 74 -15.51 -3.79 1.63
CA VAL A 74 -14.52 -3.42 2.64
C VAL A 74 -14.96 -4.00 3.98
N ILE A 75 -14.15 -4.88 4.53
CA ILE A 75 -14.34 -5.50 5.84
C ILE A 75 -13.52 -4.72 6.85
N ARG A 76 -14.19 -4.13 7.81
CA ARG A 76 -13.59 -3.38 8.91
C ARG A 76 -14.25 -3.78 10.21
N PHE A 77 -13.51 -3.64 11.29
CA PHE A 77 -14.01 -3.90 12.62
C PHE A 77 -14.37 -2.60 13.30
N ASP A 78 -15.37 -2.67 14.15
CA ASP A 78 -15.74 -1.59 15.04
C ASP A 78 -14.77 -1.53 16.23
N ASP A 79 -14.80 -0.43 16.97
CA ASP A 79 -14.01 -0.18 18.18
C ASP A 79 -12.50 -0.20 17.96
N ASP A 80 -11.78 -0.90 18.84
CA ASP A 80 -10.32 -0.90 18.91
C ASP A 80 -9.65 -2.00 18.06
N TYR A 81 -10.43 -2.72 17.24
CA TYR A 81 -9.88 -3.80 16.43
C TYR A 81 -9.48 -3.36 15.03
N GLU A 82 -8.42 -3.98 14.54
CA GLU A 82 -7.92 -3.84 13.19
C GLU A 82 -7.72 -5.22 12.53
N VAL A 83 -7.63 -5.21 11.21
CA VAL A 83 -7.25 -6.38 10.43
C VAL A 83 -5.77 -6.67 10.67
N GLY A 84 -5.47 -7.85 11.22
CA GLY A 84 -4.13 -8.40 11.29
C GLY A 84 -3.80 -9.26 10.06
N GLN A 85 -3.34 -10.47 10.29
CA GLN A 85 -3.15 -11.46 9.23
C GLN A 85 -4.50 -12.02 8.77
N TYR A 86 -4.58 -12.45 7.53
CA TYR A 86 -5.77 -13.09 6.98
C TYR A 86 -5.39 -14.17 5.96
N LEU A 87 -6.31 -15.06 5.66
CA LEU A 87 -6.14 -16.09 4.64
C LEU A 87 -7.48 -16.41 3.97
N TRP A 88 -7.43 -16.83 2.72
CA TRP A 88 -8.53 -17.46 2.04
C TRP A 88 -8.66 -18.92 2.47
N VAL A 89 -9.83 -19.33 2.95
CA VAL A 89 -10.13 -20.71 3.32
C VAL A 89 -10.64 -21.49 2.10
N ASN A 90 -11.40 -20.81 1.26
CA ASN A 90 -11.89 -21.28 -0.02
C ASN A 90 -12.15 -20.08 -0.95
N ASP A 91 -12.79 -20.32 -2.10
CA ASP A 91 -13.05 -19.27 -3.11
C ASP A 91 -13.93 -18.12 -2.62
N GLU A 92 -14.69 -18.33 -1.55
CA GLU A 92 -15.64 -17.36 -1.04
C GLU A 92 -15.29 -16.81 0.34
N ARG A 93 -14.58 -17.58 1.17
CA ARG A 93 -14.41 -17.32 2.59
C ARG A 93 -13.00 -16.95 2.98
N LEU A 94 -12.92 -15.93 3.82
CA LEU A 94 -11.70 -15.51 4.50
C LEU A 94 -11.80 -15.74 6.00
N VAL A 95 -10.66 -16.01 6.62
CA VAL A 95 -10.46 -15.93 8.07
C VAL A 95 -9.47 -14.82 8.36
N ILE A 96 -9.83 -13.94 9.26
CA ILE A 96 -9.09 -12.73 9.62
C ILE A 96 -8.72 -12.81 11.10
N LYS A 97 -7.45 -12.62 11.38
CA LYS A 97 -6.94 -12.44 12.74
C LYS A 97 -7.22 -11.01 13.18
N MET A 98 -8.06 -10.86 14.19
CA MET A 98 -8.37 -9.56 14.77
C MET A 98 -7.25 -9.15 15.73
N VAL A 99 -6.75 -7.94 15.60
CA VAL A 99 -5.67 -7.40 16.43
C VAL A 99 -6.07 -6.03 17.00
N LYS A 100 -5.53 -5.69 18.17
CA LYS A 100 -5.69 -4.36 18.75
C LYS A 100 -4.38 -3.59 18.65
N PRO A 101 -4.40 -2.33 18.16
CA PRO A 101 -3.25 -1.44 18.23
C PRO A 101 -2.80 -1.29 19.69
N ASP A 102 -1.50 -1.38 19.92
CA ASP A 102 -0.94 -1.12 21.24
C ASP A 102 -0.32 0.30 21.25
N ARG A 103 -0.71 1.11 22.23
CA ARG A 103 -0.17 2.47 22.38
C ARG A 103 1.32 2.50 22.73
N TRP A 104 1.81 1.40 23.31
CA TRP A 104 3.16 1.28 23.84
C TRP A 104 4.09 0.44 22.96
N SER A 105 3.53 -0.22 21.95
CA SER A 105 4.27 -1.07 21.02
C SER A 105 3.90 -0.74 19.57
N LYS A 106 4.88 -0.84 18.68
CA LYS A 106 4.62 -0.73 17.23
C LYS A 106 3.89 -1.95 16.67
N GLU A 107 3.92 -3.06 17.41
CA GLU A 107 3.25 -4.30 17.01
C GLU A 107 1.89 -4.42 17.69
N PRO A 108 0.81 -4.64 16.90
CA PRO A 108 -0.52 -4.83 17.46
C PRO A 108 -0.61 -6.15 18.23
N LYS A 109 -1.40 -6.16 19.30
CA LYS A 109 -1.60 -7.33 20.14
C LYS A 109 -2.74 -8.21 19.62
N TYR A 110 -2.50 -9.51 19.62
CA TYR A 110 -3.48 -10.55 19.31
C TYR A 110 -3.98 -11.22 20.59
N TYR A 111 -5.30 -11.30 20.73
CA TYR A 111 -5.95 -11.88 21.92
C TYR A 111 -6.64 -13.22 21.63
N GLY A 112 -6.35 -13.85 20.49
CA GLY A 112 -6.90 -15.16 20.14
C GLY A 112 -8.17 -15.11 19.30
N GLU A 113 -8.61 -13.93 18.88
CA GLU A 113 -9.88 -13.77 18.16
C GLU A 113 -9.69 -13.92 16.63
N LEU A 114 -10.49 -14.80 16.04
CA LEU A 114 -10.58 -15.02 14.61
C LEU A 114 -11.99 -14.66 14.11
N PHE A 115 -12.04 -14.01 12.97
CA PHE A 115 -13.29 -13.61 12.32
C PHE A 115 -13.38 -14.27 10.95
N ALA A 116 -14.45 -15.04 10.71
CA ALA A 116 -14.72 -15.66 9.43
C ALA A 116 -15.80 -14.86 8.67
N VAL A 117 -15.55 -14.58 7.41
CA VAL A 117 -16.44 -13.77 6.58
C VAL A 117 -16.30 -14.17 5.11
N ASN A 118 -17.38 -14.10 4.36
CA ASN A 118 -17.33 -14.26 2.93
C ASN A 118 -16.92 -12.94 2.25
N TRP A 119 -16.40 -13.03 1.01
CA TRP A 119 -15.97 -11.86 0.24
C TRP A 119 -17.05 -10.77 0.12
N ASN A 120 -18.32 -11.14 0.14
CA ASN A 120 -19.48 -10.23 0.09
C ASN A 120 -19.89 -9.66 1.45
N GLY A 121 -19.14 -9.91 2.50
CA GLY A 121 -19.40 -9.41 3.86
C GLY A 121 -20.39 -10.23 4.68
N ARG A 122 -20.92 -11.34 4.17
CA ARG A 122 -21.80 -12.22 4.93
C ARG A 122 -21.01 -12.95 6.02
N LYS A 123 -21.42 -12.76 7.26
CA LYS A 123 -20.91 -13.52 8.41
C LYS A 123 -21.45 -14.94 8.37
N VAL A 124 -20.68 -15.89 8.85
CA VAL A 124 -21.05 -17.29 8.95
C VAL A 124 -21.12 -17.70 10.40
#